data_651e999dae72c8a8afc37b2cbbf4dd2f
#
_entry.id   651e999dae72c8a8afc37b2cbbf4dd2f
#
_cell.length_a   1.000
_cell.length_b   1.000
_cell.length_c   1.000
_cell.angle_alpha   90.00
_cell.angle_beta   90.00
_cell.angle_gamma   90.00
#
_symmetry.space_group_name_H-M   'P 1'
#
loop_
_entity.id
_entity.type
_entity.pdbx_description
1 polymer ?
#
loop_
_entity_poly.entity_id
_entity_poly.type
_entity_poly.pdbx_seq_one_letter_code
_entity_poly.pdbx_strand_id
1 'polypeptide(L)'
;MKQRVEPFSRLRTFVNHSFASLFFVAATQYIRYTHVIGYVLKRLTIITLWLVLGFCEASAQYDATFSHYFDLEPTFNPAAVGKQSKLNVAGAYAMNMAGFENHPRTMVLVADMPFAFAGRQHGAGLQLMNDQLGVFKHQRIALQYAYKLKLGRSILGVGLQGALILETIDGTKLDPADANDRALPTTQETGNGIDLGAGLYFMAPSWYVGLSAQHLNAPTVELGERHELPIAPTYYLTGGCNISLHNPFVKVKPSALVRTDGSNYRADITARVEYTNEKRLLYAALSYSPTISITGMIGGRFHGVVLGYSYEMYTTAIKPGNGSHELFVGFQQELNFVKKGKNKHKSVRLL
;
A
#
# COMPACT_ATOMS: atom_id res chain seq x y z
N MET A 1 5.06 -92.92 12.93
CA MET A 1 4.10 -92.33 12.02
C MET A 1 4.18 -90.84 12.18
N LYS A 2 5.03 -90.18 11.36
CA LYS A 2 5.19 -88.71 11.29
C LYS A 2 4.96 -88.34 9.87
N GLN A 3 3.90 -87.59 9.56
CA GLN A 3 3.81 -86.89 8.28
C GLN A 3 2.86 -85.67 8.35
N ARG A 4 3.41 -84.57 7.86
CA ARG A 4 2.75 -83.42 7.24
C ARG A 4 2.11 -82.32 8.12
N VAL A 5 2.92 -81.29 8.35
CA VAL A 5 2.44 -79.93 8.43
C VAL A 5 3.47 -79.05 7.68
N GLU A 6 3.41 -78.99 6.36
CA GLU A 6 4.18 -78.01 5.56
C GLU A 6 3.49 -77.62 4.26
N PRO A 7 2.34 -77.06 4.24
CA PRO A 7 2.08 -76.13 3.12
C PRO A 7 1.65 -74.73 3.52
N PHE A 8 1.28 -74.46 4.77
CA PHE A 8 0.74 -73.14 5.14
C PHE A 8 1.79 -72.05 5.37
N SER A 9 3.03 -72.37 5.71
CA SER A 9 4.09 -71.40 5.95
C SER A 9 4.58 -70.73 4.67
N ARG A 10 4.66 -71.48 3.54
CA ARG A 10 5.09 -70.97 2.26
C ARG A 10 4.07 -70.05 1.57
N LEU A 11 2.77 -70.31 1.77
CA LEU A 11 1.71 -69.40 1.26
C LEU A 11 1.70 -68.06 1.99
N ARG A 12 1.95 -68.07 3.29
CA ARG A 12 1.97 -66.84 4.11
C ARG A 12 3.15 -65.93 3.76
N THR A 13 4.32 -66.49 3.45
CA THR A 13 5.50 -65.76 3.02
C THR A 13 5.33 -65.23 1.59
N PHE A 14 4.68 -65.96 0.69
CA PHE A 14 4.46 -65.52 -0.68
C PHE A 14 3.40 -64.38 -0.74
N VAL A 15 2.35 -64.44 0.03
CA VAL A 15 1.32 -63.39 0.13
C VAL A 15 1.91 -62.13 0.77
N ASN A 16 2.73 -62.24 1.82
CA ASN A 16 3.35 -61.08 2.44
C ASN A 16 4.39 -60.39 1.53
N HIS A 17 5.14 -61.15 0.74
CA HIS A 17 6.08 -60.56 -0.24
C HIS A 17 5.34 -59.86 -1.40
N SER A 18 4.22 -60.41 -1.87
CA SER A 18 3.43 -59.83 -2.94
C SER A 18 2.69 -58.53 -2.47
N PHE A 19 2.19 -58.48 -1.24
CA PHE A 19 1.60 -57.27 -0.67
C PHE A 19 2.63 -56.17 -0.39
N ALA A 20 3.82 -56.53 0.12
CA ALA A 20 4.90 -55.57 0.34
C ALA A 20 5.43 -54.97 -0.96
N SER A 21 5.54 -55.76 -2.02
CA SER A 21 5.95 -55.24 -3.33
C SER A 21 4.92 -54.35 -4.01
N LEU A 22 3.61 -54.68 -3.87
CA LEU A 22 2.49 -53.82 -4.33
C LEU A 22 2.43 -52.47 -3.57
N PHE A 23 2.65 -52.53 -2.26
CA PHE A 23 2.68 -51.33 -1.43
C PHE A 23 3.87 -50.40 -1.78
N PHE A 24 5.02 -51.02 -2.04
CA PHE A 24 6.27 -50.27 -2.45
C PHE A 24 6.13 -49.65 -3.84
N VAL A 25 5.50 -50.35 -4.79
CA VAL A 25 5.20 -49.80 -6.13
C VAL A 25 4.12 -48.70 -6.03
N ALA A 26 3.09 -48.86 -5.24
CA ALA A 26 2.08 -47.82 -5.05
C ALA A 26 2.64 -46.57 -4.34
N ALA A 27 3.48 -46.75 -3.31
CA ALA A 27 4.14 -45.66 -2.61
C ALA A 27 5.13 -44.90 -3.51
N THR A 28 5.92 -45.62 -4.32
CA THR A 28 6.84 -44.98 -5.28
C THR A 28 6.11 -44.28 -6.42
N GLN A 29 4.99 -44.80 -6.90
CA GLN A 29 4.13 -44.09 -7.85
C GLN A 29 3.48 -42.86 -7.21
N TYR A 30 2.99 -42.94 -5.98
CA TYR A 30 2.42 -41.80 -5.26
C TYR A 30 3.45 -40.69 -5.04
N ILE A 31 4.68 -41.03 -4.63
CA ILE A 31 5.80 -40.06 -4.49
C ILE A 31 6.17 -39.43 -5.83
N ARG A 32 6.22 -40.21 -6.91
CA ARG A 32 6.47 -39.67 -8.27
C ARG A 32 5.33 -38.74 -8.70
N TYR A 33 4.07 -39.08 -8.42
CA TYR A 33 2.91 -38.25 -8.77
C TYR A 33 2.91 -36.93 -8.02
N THR A 34 3.23 -36.92 -6.73
CA THR A 34 3.32 -35.70 -5.92
C THR A 34 4.48 -34.80 -6.36
N HIS A 35 5.62 -35.38 -6.75
CA HIS A 35 6.74 -34.64 -7.32
C HIS A 35 6.41 -34.01 -8.69
N VAL A 36 5.72 -34.75 -9.55
CA VAL A 36 5.33 -34.23 -10.88
C VAL A 36 4.28 -33.12 -10.74
N ILE A 37 3.27 -33.30 -9.86
CA ILE A 37 2.24 -32.27 -9.59
C ILE A 37 2.92 -31.03 -8.98
N GLY A 38 3.80 -31.20 -8.01
CA GLY A 38 4.57 -30.09 -7.42
C GLY A 38 5.43 -29.33 -8.44
N TYR A 39 6.05 -30.07 -9.39
CA TYR A 39 6.85 -29.48 -10.47
C TYR A 39 5.99 -28.73 -11.49
N VAL A 40 4.83 -29.29 -11.86
CA VAL A 40 3.87 -28.64 -12.78
C VAL A 40 3.25 -27.40 -12.15
N LEU A 41 2.84 -27.48 -10.88
CA LEU A 41 2.34 -26.32 -10.12
C LEU A 41 3.41 -25.23 -10.03
N LYS A 42 4.64 -25.57 -9.75
CA LYS A 42 5.74 -24.61 -9.67
C LYS A 42 6.04 -23.93 -11.01
N ARG A 43 5.98 -24.67 -12.11
CA ARG A 43 6.10 -24.12 -13.47
C ARG A 43 4.90 -23.25 -13.85
N LEU A 44 3.68 -23.68 -13.54
CA LEU A 44 2.48 -22.89 -13.75
C LEU A 44 2.53 -21.59 -12.97
N THR A 45 2.94 -21.61 -11.72
CA THR A 45 3.12 -20.39 -10.91
C THR A 45 4.15 -19.45 -11.51
N ILE A 46 5.27 -19.98 -11.98
CA ILE A 46 6.33 -19.19 -12.65
C ILE A 46 5.81 -18.62 -13.98
N ILE A 47 5.10 -19.40 -14.79
CA ILE A 47 4.53 -18.95 -16.07
C ILE A 47 3.44 -17.89 -15.82
N THR A 48 2.58 -18.09 -14.83
CA THR A 48 1.58 -17.09 -14.44
C THR A 48 2.24 -15.81 -13.93
N LEU A 49 3.30 -15.92 -13.16
CA LEU A 49 4.10 -14.79 -12.71
C LEU A 49 4.75 -14.05 -13.89
N TRP A 50 5.29 -14.77 -14.88
CA TRP A 50 5.85 -14.20 -16.11
C TRP A 50 4.79 -13.57 -17.01
N LEU A 51 3.60 -14.17 -17.13
CA LEU A 51 2.46 -13.61 -17.88
C LEU A 51 1.95 -12.31 -17.21
N VAL A 52 1.88 -12.26 -15.88
CA VAL A 52 1.48 -11.05 -15.14
C VAL A 52 2.54 -9.94 -15.26
N LEU A 53 3.83 -10.31 -15.38
CA LEU A 53 4.94 -9.35 -15.52
C LEU A 53 5.18 -8.88 -16.97
N GLY A 54 4.55 -9.50 -17.96
CA GLY A 54 4.84 -9.29 -19.39
C GLY A 54 4.04 -8.21 -20.11
N PHE A 55 3.01 -7.63 -19.49
CA PHE A 55 2.21 -6.58 -20.10
C PHE A 55 2.65 -5.20 -19.57
N CYS A 56 3.67 -4.60 -20.16
CA CYS A 56 4.04 -3.21 -19.95
C CYS A 56 3.66 -2.40 -21.19
N GLU A 57 2.45 -1.87 -21.22
CA GLU A 57 2.15 -0.71 -22.07
C GLU A 57 2.51 0.55 -21.28
N ALA A 58 3.18 1.52 -21.94
CA ALA A 58 3.54 2.79 -21.31
C ALA A 58 2.33 3.71 -21.31
N SER A 59 1.48 3.55 -20.31
CA SER A 59 0.36 4.46 -20.02
C SER A 59 0.69 5.25 -18.76
N ALA A 60 0.40 6.54 -18.72
CA ALA A 60 0.69 7.38 -17.56
C ALA A 60 -0.30 7.04 -16.43
N GLN A 61 0.22 6.72 -15.25
CA GLN A 61 -0.63 6.55 -14.06
C GLN A 61 -1.11 7.92 -13.59
N TYR A 62 -2.43 8.02 -13.34
CA TYR A 62 -3.07 9.24 -12.88
C TYR A 62 -2.66 9.60 -11.43
N ASP A 63 -2.62 8.62 -10.53
CA ASP A 63 -2.38 8.85 -9.12
C ASP A 63 -0.91 9.14 -8.78
N ALA A 64 -0.70 10.18 -7.98
CA ALA A 64 0.60 10.57 -7.46
C ALA A 64 1.25 9.48 -6.59
N THR A 65 2.58 9.44 -6.58
CA THR A 65 3.37 8.49 -5.81
C THR A 65 4.20 9.17 -4.75
N PHE A 66 4.30 8.52 -3.59
CA PHE A 66 5.13 8.98 -2.48
C PHE A 66 6.07 7.86 -2.01
N SER A 67 7.32 8.20 -1.77
CA SER A 67 8.31 7.27 -1.23
C SER A 67 7.97 6.85 0.19
N HIS A 68 7.43 7.77 1.03
CA HIS A 68 6.99 7.51 2.39
C HIS A 68 5.54 6.96 2.46
N TYR A 69 5.13 6.14 1.49
CA TYR A 69 3.77 5.59 1.40
C TYR A 69 3.31 4.90 2.70
N PHE A 70 4.22 4.28 3.44
CA PHE A 70 3.92 3.57 4.69
C PHE A 70 3.52 4.49 5.85
N ASP A 71 3.82 5.78 5.78
CA ASP A 71 3.36 6.81 6.72
C ASP A 71 2.21 7.65 6.14
N LEU A 72 1.92 7.49 4.85
CA LEU A 72 0.86 8.18 4.09
C LEU A 72 -0.25 7.22 3.63
N GLU A 73 -0.47 6.09 4.29
CA GLU A 73 -1.47 5.10 3.88
C GLU A 73 -2.89 5.64 3.65
N PRO A 74 -3.38 6.66 4.40
CA PRO A 74 -4.68 7.26 4.09
C PRO A 74 -4.78 7.86 2.68
N THR A 75 -3.66 8.16 1.99
CA THR A 75 -3.70 8.71 0.64
C THR A 75 -4.26 7.74 -0.39
N PHE A 76 -4.10 6.43 -0.17
CA PHE A 76 -4.56 5.39 -1.09
C PHE A 76 -5.54 4.38 -0.46
N ASN A 77 -5.65 4.30 0.86
CA ASN A 77 -6.56 3.36 1.53
C ASN A 77 -7.36 4.04 2.65
N PRO A 78 -8.66 4.32 2.42
CA PRO A 78 -9.51 4.96 3.44
C PRO A 78 -9.73 4.09 4.67
N ALA A 79 -9.53 2.76 4.59
CA ALA A 79 -9.62 1.89 5.76
C ALA A 79 -8.43 2.02 6.73
N ALA A 80 -7.34 2.71 6.34
CA ALA A 80 -6.20 2.96 7.19
C ALA A 80 -6.43 4.11 8.19
N VAL A 81 -7.42 5.00 7.97
CA VAL A 81 -7.67 6.14 8.85
C VAL A 81 -8.05 5.69 10.27
N GLY A 82 -7.53 6.37 11.27
CA GLY A 82 -7.77 6.04 12.68
C GLY A 82 -7.24 4.67 13.10
N LYS A 83 -6.21 4.14 12.43
CA LYS A 83 -5.58 2.85 12.80
C LYS A 83 -4.83 2.89 14.12
N GLN A 84 -4.38 4.05 14.54
CA GLN A 84 -3.70 4.29 15.81
C GLN A 84 -4.58 5.12 16.73
N SER A 85 -4.41 4.96 18.05
CA SER A 85 -5.12 5.77 19.06
C SER A 85 -4.53 7.18 19.21
N LYS A 86 -4.26 7.84 18.08
CA LYS A 86 -3.60 9.13 17.97
C LYS A 86 -4.25 9.98 16.90
N LEU A 87 -4.24 11.29 17.09
CA LEU A 87 -4.36 12.21 15.97
C LEU A 87 -3.05 12.11 15.17
N ASN A 88 -3.17 11.82 13.91
CA ASN A 88 -2.07 11.76 12.97
C ASN A 88 -2.25 12.86 11.93
N VAL A 89 -1.23 13.69 11.73
CA VAL A 89 -1.16 14.68 10.67
C VAL A 89 0.14 14.44 9.93
N ALA A 90 0.06 14.21 8.64
CA ALA A 90 1.23 13.94 7.81
C ALA A 90 1.13 14.70 6.50
N GLY A 91 2.27 15.13 5.99
CA GLY A 91 2.36 15.77 4.69
C GLY A 91 3.63 15.37 3.97
N ALA A 92 3.59 15.41 2.65
CA ALA A 92 4.75 15.23 1.82
C ALA A 92 4.76 16.23 0.67
N TYR A 93 5.95 16.63 0.28
CA TYR A 93 6.21 17.41 -0.92
C TYR A 93 7.23 16.67 -1.77
N ALA A 94 6.79 16.23 -2.94
CA ALA A 94 7.61 15.49 -3.90
C ALA A 94 7.89 16.33 -5.12
N MET A 95 9.16 16.37 -5.52
CA MET A 95 9.66 16.91 -6.77
C MET A 95 10.13 15.76 -7.64
N ASN A 96 9.28 15.30 -8.54
CA ASN A 96 9.58 14.15 -9.38
C ASN A 96 10.37 14.56 -10.61
N MET A 97 11.34 13.72 -11.02
CA MET A 97 12.17 13.97 -12.21
C MET A 97 12.82 15.38 -12.20
N ALA A 98 13.40 15.77 -11.07
CA ALA A 98 14.09 17.05 -10.94
C ALA A 98 15.19 17.18 -11.99
N GLY A 99 15.29 18.35 -12.63
CA GLY A 99 16.21 18.61 -13.74
C GLY A 99 15.53 18.76 -15.11
N PHE A 100 14.25 18.38 -15.22
CA PHE A 100 13.42 18.75 -16.37
C PHE A 100 12.70 20.07 -16.10
N GLU A 101 12.52 20.86 -17.15
CA GLU A 101 11.66 22.03 -17.09
C GLU A 101 10.20 21.58 -16.83
N ASN A 102 9.48 22.30 -15.96
CA ASN A 102 8.12 21.95 -15.56
C ASN A 102 7.95 20.53 -14.98
N HIS A 103 8.99 20.01 -14.30
CA HIS A 103 8.93 18.71 -13.66
C HIS A 103 7.74 18.57 -12.69
N PRO A 104 7.20 17.36 -12.50
CA PRO A 104 6.06 17.13 -11.63
C PRO A 104 6.34 17.51 -10.17
N ARG A 105 5.38 18.17 -9.53
CA ARG A 105 5.43 18.58 -8.12
C ARG A 105 4.13 18.21 -7.44
N THR A 106 4.23 17.36 -6.45
CA THR A 106 3.08 16.87 -5.72
C THR A 106 3.17 17.27 -4.27
N MET A 107 2.10 17.82 -3.73
CA MET A 107 1.95 18.10 -2.32
C MET A 107 0.73 17.35 -1.78
N VAL A 108 0.89 16.68 -0.66
CA VAL A 108 -0.22 16.03 0.05
C VAL A 108 -0.20 16.40 1.52
N LEU A 109 -1.37 16.59 2.09
CA LEU A 109 -1.61 16.69 3.51
C LEU A 109 -2.72 15.72 3.88
N VAL A 110 -2.48 14.88 4.88
CA VAL A 110 -3.48 13.99 5.47
C VAL A 110 -3.59 14.23 6.96
N ALA A 111 -4.81 14.19 7.46
CA ALA A 111 -5.08 14.21 8.89
C ALA A 111 -6.09 13.11 9.20
N ASP A 112 -5.79 12.26 10.17
CA ASP A 112 -6.71 11.20 10.57
C ASP A 112 -6.71 11.00 12.08
N MET A 113 -7.84 10.57 12.59
CA MET A 113 -8.00 10.26 14.01
C MET A 113 -9.01 9.15 14.24
N PRO A 114 -8.82 8.33 15.28
CA PRO A 114 -9.86 7.43 15.75
C PRO A 114 -10.89 8.20 16.58
N PHE A 115 -12.12 7.69 16.59
CA PHE A 115 -13.16 8.12 17.52
C PHE A 115 -14.02 6.93 17.94
N ALA A 116 -14.73 7.07 19.05
CA ALA A 116 -15.65 6.05 19.53
C ALA A 116 -17.10 6.53 19.36
N PHE A 117 -17.91 5.73 18.70
CA PHE A 117 -19.34 5.97 18.53
C PHE A 117 -20.10 4.65 18.70
N ALA A 118 -21.24 4.69 19.40
CA ALA A 118 -22.10 3.52 19.67
C ALA A 118 -21.33 2.30 20.22
N GLY A 119 -20.32 2.52 21.08
CA GLY A 119 -19.51 1.45 21.68
C GLY A 119 -18.52 0.78 20.72
N ARG A 120 -18.33 1.32 19.52
CA ARG A 120 -17.42 0.80 18.49
C ARG A 120 -16.34 1.84 18.17
N GLN A 121 -15.23 1.34 17.61
CA GLN A 121 -14.14 2.20 17.15
C GLN A 121 -14.33 2.53 15.67
N HIS A 122 -14.11 3.78 15.34
CA HIS A 122 -14.20 4.35 14.01
C HIS A 122 -12.95 5.16 13.72
N GLY A 123 -12.71 5.47 12.46
CA GLY A 123 -11.70 6.42 12.02
C GLY A 123 -12.32 7.46 11.11
N ALA A 124 -11.85 8.69 11.23
CA ALA A 124 -12.15 9.78 10.31
C ALA A 124 -10.87 10.35 9.75
N GLY A 125 -10.86 10.75 8.49
CA GLY A 125 -9.72 11.34 7.82
C GLY A 125 -10.09 12.42 6.83
N LEU A 126 -9.16 13.33 6.62
CA LEU A 126 -9.18 14.38 5.61
C LEU A 126 -7.89 14.29 4.81
N GLN A 127 -7.99 14.37 3.49
CA GLN A 127 -6.86 14.45 2.57
C GLN A 127 -7.00 15.68 1.70
N LEU A 128 -5.91 16.41 1.54
CA LEU A 128 -5.76 17.48 0.58
C LEU A 128 -4.57 17.14 -0.30
N MET A 129 -4.73 17.18 -1.61
CA MET A 129 -3.66 16.93 -2.57
C MET A 129 -3.67 18.00 -3.64
N ASN A 130 -2.48 18.42 -4.04
CA ASN A 130 -2.25 19.29 -5.19
C ASN A 130 -1.07 18.70 -5.97
N ASP A 131 -1.34 18.26 -7.16
CA ASP A 131 -0.36 17.71 -8.09
C ASP A 131 -0.27 18.60 -9.33
N GLN A 132 0.93 18.94 -9.72
CA GLN A 132 1.20 19.75 -10.90
C GLN A 132 2.13 18.97 -11.82
N LEU A 133 1.64 18.65 -13.00
CA LEU A 133 2.35 17.87 -14.02
C LEU A 133 2.38 18.70 -15.32
N GLY A 134 3.46 19.45 -15.52
CA GLY A 134 3.57 20.34 -16.69
C GLY A 134 2.46 21.39 -16.70
N VAL A 135 1.59 21.33 -17.70
CA VAL A 135 0.43 22.22 -17.87
C VAL A 135 -0.82 21.75 -17.13
N PHE A 136 -0.82 20.52 -16.62
CA PHE A 136 -1.93 19.95 -15.85
C PHE A 136 -1.78 20.24 -14.36
N LYS A 137 -2.89 20.56 -13.71
CA LYS A 137 -2.97 20.70 -12.27
C LYS A 137 -4.15 19.88 -11.76
N HIS A 138 -3.84 18.90 -10.95
CA HIS A 138 -4.79 18.01 -10.31
C HIS A 138 -4.89 18.36 -8.82
N GLN A 139 -6.10 18.70 -8.34
CA GLN A 139 -6.37 18.98 -6.94
C GLN A 139 -7.45 18.05 -6.42
N ARG A 140 -7.27 17.54 -5.20
CA ARG A 140 -8.19 16.60 -4.59
C ARG A 140 -8.42 16.94 -3.12
N ILE A 141 -9.69 16.96 -2.72
CA ILE A 141 -10.12 17.11 -1.33
C ILE A 141 -10.96 15.88 -1.01
N ALA A 142 -10.51 15.03 -0.09
CA ALA A 142 -11.19 13.79 0.24
C ALA A 142 -11.54 13.72 1.73
N LEU A 143 -12.75 13.27 2.02
CA LEU A 143 -13.24 12.90 3.34
C LEU A 143 -13.29 11.38 3.43
N GLN A 144 -12.75 10.84 4.53
CA GLN A 144 -12.58 9.40 4.73
C GLN A 144 -13.23 8.97 6.04
N TYR A 145 -13.84 7.80 5.99
CA TYR A 145 -14.42 7.15 7.15
C TYR A 145 -14.05 5.69 7.17
N ALA A 146 -13.71 5.14 8.34
CA ALA A 146 -13.45 3.73 8.53
C ALA A 146 -14.18 3.18 9.75
N TYR A 147 -14.82 2.03 9.57
CA TYR A 147 -15.35 1.21 10.64
C TYR A 147 -14.31 0.17 11.07
N LYS A 148 -14.07 0.02 12.39
CA LYS A 148 -13.04 -0.87 12.93
C LYS A 148 -13.67 -2.06 13.66
N LEU A 149 -13.54 -3.26 13.08
CA LEU A 149 -13.96 -4.51 13.70
C LEU A 149 -12.80 -5.13 14.47
N LYS A 150 -13.00 -5.36 15.77
CA LYS A 150 -12.04 -6.10 16.59
C LYS A 150 -12.26 -7.60 16.39
N LEU A 151 -11.22 -8.29 15.93
CA LEU A 151 -11.20 -9.74 15.72
C LEU A 151 -10.12 -10.35 16.64
N GLY A 152 -10.47 -10.56 17.91
CA GLY A 152 -9.51 -10.97 18.93
C GLY A 152 -8.41 -9.94 19.15
N ARG A 153 -7.15 -10.28 18.81
CA ARG A 153 -5.99 -9.38 18.89
C ARG A 153 -5.77 -8.54 17.63
N SER A 154 -6.54 -8.80 16.57
CA SER A 154 -6.44 -8.13 15.28
C SER A 154 -7.60 -7.15 15.07
N ILE A 155 -7.45 -6.26 14.11
CA ILE A 155 -8.46 -5.27 13.74
C ILE A 155 -8.65 -5.35 12.23
N LEU A 156 -9.91 -5.46 11.77
CA LEU A 156 -10.31 -5.28 10.39
C LEU A 156 -10.96 -3.89 10.23
N GLY A 157 -10.36 -3.05 9.42
CA GLY A 157 -10.92 -1.78 8.99
C GLY A 157 -11.67 -1.95 7.67
N VAL A 158 -12.86 -1.37 7.59
CA VAL A 158 -13.60 -1.20 6.33
C VAL A 158 -13.77 0.30 6.13
N GLY A 159 -13.26 0.84 5.03
CA GLY A 159 -13.20 2.27 4.79
C GLY A 159 -13.91 2.69 3.51
N LEU A 160 -14.47 3.88 3.55
CA LEU A 160 -15.08 4.57 2.42
C LEU A 160 -14.50 5.97 2.31
N GLN A 161 -14.49 6.51 1.11
CA GLN A 161 -14.01 7.84 0.80
C GLN A 161 -14.93 8.50 -0.22
N GLY A 162 -15.22 9.78 0.01
CA GLY A 162 -15.77 10.68 -0.99
C GLY A 162 -14.81 11.84 -1.21
N ALA A 163 -14.56 12.19 -2.46
CA ALA A 163 -13.65 13.26 -2.81
C ALA A 163 -14.23 14.19 -3.87
N LEU A 164 -13.78 15.44 -3.86
CA LEU A 164 -13.92 16.39 -4.93
C LEU A 164 -12.58 16.46 -5.67
N ILE A 165 -12.64 16.33 -6.99
CA ILE A 165 -11.53 16.48 -7.90
C ILE A 165 -11.71 17.77 -8.68
N LEU A 166 -10.64 18.56 -8.79
CA LEU A 166 -10.57 19.73 -9.65
C LEU A 166 -9.38 19.55 -10.58
N GLU A 167 -9.67 19.51 -11.85
CA GLU A 167 -8.68 19.41 -12.92
C GLU A 167 -8.55 20.74 -13.64
N THR A 168 -7.33 21.11 -13.91
CA THR A 168 -7.04 22.35 -14.68
C THR A 168 -5.99 22.05 -15.73
N ILE A 169 -6.23 22.49 -16.95
CA ILE A 169 -5.25 22.52 -18.02
C ILE A 169 -4.95 23.98 -18.35
N ASP A 170 -3.67 24.36 -18.33
CA ASP A 170 -3.21 25.71 -18.64
C ASP A 170 -2.78 25.80 -20.11
N GLY A 171 -3.74 26.08 -20.98
CA GLY A 171 -3.50 26.21 -22.43
C GLY A 171 -2.55 27.34 -22.81
N THR A 172 -2.39 28.34 -21.92
CA THR A 172 -1.48 29.48 -22.19
C THR A 172 0.00 29.08 -22.16
N LYS A 173 0.33 27.92 -21.60
CA LYS A 173 1.68 27.36 -21.51
C LYS A 173 1.97 26.31 -22.59
N LEU A 174 0.99 26.01 -23.43
CA LEU A 174 1.19 25.14 -24.56
C LEU A 174 1.91 25.89 -25.67
N ASP A 175 2.87 25.22 -26.31
CA ASP A 175 3.54 25.71 -27.54
C ASP A 175 3.17 24.75 -28.68
N PRO A 176 1.97 24.90 -29.27
CA PRO A 176 1.50 24.05 -30.34
C PRO A 176 2.24 24.29 -31.65
N ALA A 177 2.56 23.23 -32.36
CA ALA A 177 3.16 23.32 -33.71
C ALA A 177 2.22 24.04 -34.69
N ASP A 178 0.90 23.98 -34.50
CA ASP A 178 -0.11 24.76 -35.21
C ASP A 178 -0.89 25.61 -34.21
N ALA A 179 -0.71 26.92 -34.28
CA ALA A 179 -1.39 27.88 -33.40
C ALA A 179 -2.93 27.88 -33.52
N ASN A 180 -3.47 27.28 -34.58
CA ASN A 180 -4.91 27.19 -34.86
C ASN A 180 -5.47 25.78 -34.58
N ASP A 181 -4.70 24.92 -33.91
CA ASP A 181 -5.19 23.58 -33.54
C ASP A 181 -6.33 23.68 -32.53
N ARG A 182 -7.53 23.40 -32.98
CA ARG A 182 -8.75 23.43 -32.15
C ARG A 182 -8.82 22.30 -31.11
N ALA A 183 -7.92 21.32 -31.19
CA ALA A 183 -7.82 20.25 -30.22
C ALA A 183 -7.05 20.66 -28.95
N LEU A 184 -6.42 21.83 -28.94
CA LEU A 184 -5.67 22.33 -27.80
C LEU A 184 -6.34 23.57 -27.22
N PRO A 185 -6.50 23.68 -25.88
CA PRO A 185 -7.01 24.89 -25.26
C PRO A 185 -6.00 26.03 -25.39
N THR A 186 -6.48 27.23 -25.70
CA THR A 186 -5.68 28.46 -25.74
C THR A 186 -5.73 29.26 -24.45
N THR A 187 -6.66 28.90 -23.55
CA THR A 187 -6.89 29.51 -22.24
C THR A 187 -6.79 28.46 -21.14
N GLN A 188 -6.87 28.89 -19.90
CA GLN A 188 -6.98 27.97 -18.77
C GLN A 188 -8.39 27.41 -18.71
N GLU A 189 -8.52 26.07 -18.77
CA GLU A 189 -9.77 25.35 -18.60
C GLU A 189 -9.76 24.57 -17.30
N THR A 190 -10.88 24.58 -16.58
CA THR A 190 -11.02 23.90 -15.29
C THR A 190 -12.31 23.10 -15.29
N GLY A 191 -12.23 21.88 -14.78
CA GLY A 191 -13.35 20.98 -14.55
C GLY A 191 -13.36 20.44 -13.13
N ASN A 192 -14.48 19.88 -12.72
CA ASN A 192 -14.61 19.24 -11.41
C ASN A 192 -15.38 17.92 -11.53
N GLY A 193 -15.16 17.05 -10.55
CA GLY A 193 -15.83 15.76 -10.48
C GLY A 193 -15.91 15.25 -9.05
N ILE A 194 -16.86 14.33 -8.84
CA ILE A 194 -16.99 13.60 -7.57
C ILE A 194 -16.29 12.24 -7.75
N ASP A 195 -15.50 11.87 -6.78
CA ASP A 195 -14.74 10.63 -6.75
C ASP A 195 -15.09 9.80 -5.52
N LEU A 196 -15.16 8.48 -5.70
CA LEU A 196 -15.45 7.52 -4.64
C LEU A 196 -14.31 6.52 -4.51
N GLY A 197 -14.00 6.17 -3.26
CA GLY A 197 -13.02 5.15 -2.94
C GLY A 197 -13.47 4.25 -1.81
N ALA A 198 -12.96 3.04 -1.78
CA ALA A 198 -13.23 2.07 -0.72
C ALA A 198 -11.98 1.27 -0.39
N GLY A 199 -11.93 0.69 0.82
CA GLY A 199 -10.81 -0.11 1.22
C GLY A 199 -11.11 -1.07 2.37
N LEU A 200 -10.23 -2.05 2.48
CA LEU A 200 -10.13 -2.99 3.58
C LEU A 200 -8.71 -2.89 4.15
N TYR A 201 -8.58 -2.98 5.46
CA TYR A 201 -7.29 -2.95 6.14
C TYR A 201 -7.29 -3.90 7.31
N PHE A 202 -6.55 -5.00 7.21
CA PHE A 202 -6.40 -5.96 8.29
C PHE A 202 -5.08 -5.72 8.99
N MET A 203 -5.14 -5.51 10.30
CA MET A 203 -3.98 -5.27 11.15
C MET A 203 -3.91 -6.31 12.26
N ALA A 204 -2.86 -7.13 12.22
CA ALA A 204 -2.46 -8.05 13.29
C ALA A 204 -1.37 -7.40 14.17
N PRO A 205 -1.00 -7.99 15.31
CA PRO A 205 0.02 -7.41 16.22
C PRO A 205 1.39 -7.17 15.58
N SER A 206 1.79 -7.98 14.58
CA SER A 206 3.12 -7.92 13.96
C SER A 206 3.12 -7.69 12.46
N TRP A 207 1.96 -7.73 11.79
CA TRP A 207 1.86 -7.55 10.34
C TRP A 207 0.52 -6.92 9.96
N TYR A 208 0.43 -6.41 8.76
CA TYR A 208 -0.80 -5.86 8.20
C TYR A 208 -0.90 -6.15 6.70
N VAL A 209 -2.11 -6.11 6.20
CA VAL A 209 -2.42 -6.11 4.77
C VAL A 209 -3.59 -5.17 4.51
N GLY A 210 -3.52 -4.43 3.43
CA GLY A 210 -4.56 -3.50 2.98
C GLY A 210 -4.88 -3.72 1.50
N LEU A 211 -6.15 -3.63 1.17
CA LEU A 211 -6.66 -3.64 -0.21
C LEU A 211 -7.56 -2.42 -0.36
N SER A 212 -7.40 -1.67 -1.43
CA SER A 212 -8.25 -0.51 -1.70
C SER A 212 -8.41 -0.24 -3.19
N ALA A 213 -9.44 0.51 -3.50
CA ALA A 213 -9.70 1.03 -4.82
C ALA A 213 -10.11 2.50 -4.72
N GLN A 214 -9.53 3.31 -5.59
CA GLN A 214 -9.85 4.72 -5.80
C GLN A 214 -10.55 4.86 -7.13
N HIS A 215 -11.22 5.98 -7.36
CA HIS A 215 -11.92 6.26 -8.62
C HIS A 215 -12.92 5.16 -9.01
N LEU A 216 -13.65 4.61 -8.02
CA LEU A 216 -14.59 3.49 -8.23
C LEU A 216 -15.73 3.83 -9.17
N ASN A 217 -16.12 5.09 -9.24
CA ASN A 217 -17.16 5.59 -10.14
C ASN A 217 -16.60 5.99 -11.54
N ALA A 218 -15.29 5.79 -11.78
CA ALA A 218 -14.60 6.16 -13.03
C ALA A 218 -15.03 7.56 -13.51
N PRO A 219 -14.81 8.63 -12.73
CA PRO A 219 -15.34 9.94 -13.06
C PRO A 219 -14.73 10.45 -14.37
N THR A 220 -15.54 11.06 -15.21
CA THR A 220 -15.08 11.85 -16.35
C THR A 220 -15.22 13.31 -15.97
N VAL A 221 -14.11 14.05 -16.04
CA VAL A 221 -14.08 15.49 -15.75
C VAL A 221 -14.13 16.25 -17.08
N GLU A 222 -15.15 17.07 -17.22
CA GLU A 222 -15.28 17.94 -18.38
C GLU A 222 -14.42 19.20 -18.17
N LEU A 223 -13.49 19.43 -19.10
CA LEU A 223 -12.56 20.58 -19.12
C LEU A 223 -13.01 21.54 -20.23
N GLY A 224 -13.58 22.68 -19.85
CA GLY A 224 -14.15 23.62 -20.80
C GLY A 224 -15.36 23.02 -21.53
N GLU A 225 -15.51 23.34 -22.83
CA GLU A 225 -16.63 22.90 -23.65
C GLU A 225 -16.33 21.67 -24.52
N ARG A 226 -15.06 21.23 -24.58
CA ARG A 226 -14.61 20.25 -25.62
C ARG A 226 -13.72 19.14 -25.14
N HIS A 227 -13.17 19.25 -23.94
CA HIS A 227 -12.20 18.28 -23.44
C HIS A 227 -12.81 17.46 -22.31
N GLU A 228 -12.62 16.16 -22.38
CA GLU A 228 -13.03 15.22 -21.35
C GLU A 228 -11.81 14.46 -20.84
N LEU A 229 -11.64 14.38 -19.52
CA LEU A 229 -10.61 13.60 -18.86
C LEU A 229 -11.26 12.41 -18.13
N PRO A 230 -11.28 11.21 -18.73
CA PRO A 230 -11.72 10.02 -18.04
C PRO A 230 -10.65 9.55 -17.04
N ILE A 231 -11.05 9.30 -15.79
CA ILE A 231 -10.16 8.83 -14.74
C ILE A 231 -10.46 7.36 -14.48
N ALA A 232 -9.49 6.50 -14.73
CA ALA A 232 -9.63 5.05 -14.54
C ALA A 232 -9.55 4.66 -13.07
N PRO A 233 -10.30 3.62 -12.62
CA PRO A 233 -10.15 3.07 -11.29
C PRO A 233 -8.73 2.58 -11.03
N THR A 234 -8.18 2.92 -9.85
CA THR A 234 -6.85 2.48 -9.42
C THR A 234 -6.99 1.57 -8.20
N TYR A 235 -6.35 0.41 -8.26
CA TYR A 235 -6.35 -0.61 -7.21
C TYR A 235 -5.02 -0.65 -6.50
N TYR A 236 -5.07 -0.81 -5.18
CA TYR A 236 -3.90 -0.84 -4.31
C TYR A 236 -3.90 -2.08 -3.43
N LEU A 237 -2.75 -2.73 -3.34
CA LEU A 237 -2.46 -3.79 -2.38
C LEU A 237 -1.23 -3.38 -1.58
N THR A 238 -1.36 -3.28 -0.27
CA THR A 238 -0.24 -2.97 0.62
C THR A 238 -0.10 -4.03 1.70
N GLY A 239 1.10 -4.19 2.19
CA GLY A 239 1.35 -5.07 3.33
C GLY A 239 2.71 -4.81 3.94
N GLY A 240 2.86 -5.23 5.19
CA GLY A 240 4.12 -5.10 5.89
C GLY A 240 4.13 -5.82 7.22
N CYS A 241 5.30 -5.92 7.81
CA CYS A 241 5.45 -6.52 9.13
C CYS A 241 6.47 -5.75 9.99
N ASN A 242 6.38 -5.99 11.30
CA ASN A 242 7.28 -5.42 12.29
C ASN A 242 8.12 -6.54 12.90
N ILE A 243 9.41 -6.57 12.60
CA ILE A 243 10.36 -7.56 13.08
C ILE A 243 11.18 -6.91 14.18
N SER A 244 10.98 -7.36 15.44
CA SER A 244 11.80 -6.94 16.57
C SER A 244 13.10 -7.75 16.58
N LEU A 245 14.23 -7.09 16.58
CA LEU A 245 15.53 -7.73 16.68
C LEU A 245 15.87 -8.04 18.16
N HIS A 246 16.99 -8.74 18.40
CA HIS A 246 17.51 -8.99 19.75
C HIS A 246 17.77 -7.68 20.51
N ASN A 247 18.20 -6.63 19.82
CA ASN A 247 18.28 -5.29 20.36
C ASN A 247 16.88 -4.65 20.40
N PRO A 248 16.31 -4.35 21.58
CA PRO A 248 14.96 -3.81 21.71
C PRO A 248 14.77 -2.41 21.10
N PHE A 249 15.88 -1.69 20.87
CA PHE A 249 15.86 -0.36 20.26
C PHE A 249 15.77 -0.39 18.74
N VAL A 250 16.05 -1.54 18.10
CA VAL A 250 16.09 -1.68 16.65
C VAL A 250 14.94 -2.55 16.16
N LYS A 251 14.19 -2.04 15.21
CA LYS A 251 13.12 -2.77 14.51
C LYS A 251 13.35 -2.71 13.01
N VAL A 252 13.10 -3.83 12.34
CA VAL A 252 13.08 -3.88 10.88
C VAL A 252 11.62 -3.98 10.43
N LYS A 253 11.22 -3.11 9.52
CA LYS A 253 9.85 -3.00 9.03
C LYS A 253 9.83 -3.12 7.50
N PRO A 254 9.88 -4.34 6.96
CA PRO A 254 9.63 -4.53 5.55
C PRO A 254 8.18 -4.24 5.22
N SER A 255 7.96 -3.61 4.06
CA SER A 255 6.63 -3.30 3.53
C SER A 255 6.65 -3.33 2.01
N ALA A 256 5.48 -3.50 1.42
CA ALA A 256 5.31 -3.41 -0.02
C ALA A 256 3.99 -2.69 -0.35
N LEU A 257 3.99 -1.97 -1.46
CA LEU A 257 2.83 -1.36 -2.07
C LEU A 257 2.81 -1.74 -3.55
N VAL A 258 1.71 -2.31 -4.00
CA VAL A 258 1.44 -2.56 -5.41
C VAL A 258 0.21 -1.76 -5.80
N ARG A 259 0.26 -1.08 -6.94
CA ARG A 259 -0.87 -0.36 -7.51
C ARG A 259 -1.00 -0.66 -8.99
N THR A 260 -2.22 -0.61 -9.48
CA THR A 260 -2.55 -0.84 -10.89
C THR A 260 -3.84 -0.11 -11.26
N ASP A 261 -3.88 0.41 -12.47
CA ASP A 261 -5.07 0.96 -13.13
C ASP A 261 -5.72 -0.04 -14.10
N GLY A 262 -5.25 -1.30 -14.08
CA GLY A 262 -5.66 -2.35 -15.00
C GLY A 262 -4.79 -2.45 -16.26
N SER A 263 -4.11 -1.38 -16.65
CA SER A 263 -3.20 -1.35 -17.81
C SER A 263 -1.74 -1.38 -17.36
N ASN A 264 -1.41 -0.65 -16.30
CA ASN A 264 -0.06 -0.58 -15.75
C ASN A 264 -0.04 -0.99 -14.30
N TYR A 265 1.14 -1.38 -13.84
CA TYR A 265 1.38 -1.61 -12.43
C TYR A 265 2.70 -1.00 -11.98
N ARG A 266 2.74 -0.56 -10.73
CA ARG A 266 3.97 -0.25 -10.01
C ARG A 266 3.99 -1.00 -8.70
N ALA A 267 5.13 -1.59 -8.38
CA ALA A 267 5.38 -2.23 -7.08
C ALA A 267 6.55 -1.53 -6.41
N ASP A 268 6.38 -1.16 -5.15
CA ASP A 268 7.42 -0.56 -4.31
C ASP A 268 7.66 -1.51 -3.13
N ILE A 269 8.88 -2.06 -3.02
CA ILE A 269 9.29 -2.97 -1.95
C ILE A 269 10.29 -2.24 -1.07
N THR A 270 9.94 -2.01 0.18
CA THR A 270 10.72 -1.17 1.10
C THR A 270 11.19 -1.97 2.31
N ALA A 271 12.45 -1.83 2.66
CA ALA A 271 13.01 -2.28 3.92
C ALA A 271 13.39 -1.06 4.78
N ARG A 272 12.72 -0.87 5.91
CA ARG A 272 12.96 0.24 6.85
C ARG A 272 13.54 -0.29 8.14
N VAL A 273 14.65 0.29 8.58
CA VAL A 273 15.27 0.04 9.88
C VAL A 273 15.01 1.26 10.76
N GLU A 274 14.41 1.03 11.92
CA GLU A 274 14.11 2.08 12.90
C GLU A 274 14.91 1.85 14.17
N TYR A 275 15.57 2.89 14.64
CA TYR A 275 16.18 2.96 15.95
C TYR A 275 15.33 3.87 16.84
N THR A 276 14.81 3.31 17.93
CA THR A 276 13.95 4.05 18.87
C THR A 276 14.56 3.97 20.27
N ASN A 277 14.95 5.12 20.81
CA ASN A 277 15.42 5.24 22.19
C ASN A 277 14.65 6.35 22.89
N GLU A 278 13.86 5.99 23.91
CA GLU A 278 12.97 6.89 24.64
C GLU A 278 12.07 7.74 23.72
N LYS A 279 12.40 9.04 23.57
CA LYS A 279 11.66 10.01 22.75
C LYS A 279 12.24 10.20 21.34
N ARG A 280 13.43 9.61 21.06
CA ARG A 280 14.15 9.76 19.80
C ARG A 280 13.83 8.56 18.90
N LEU A 281 13.47 8.84 17.68
CA LEU A 281 13.32 7.85 16.62
C LEU A 281 14.17 8.33 15.46
N LEU A 282 15.02 7.44 14.95
CA LEU A 282 15.75 7.61 13.71
C LEU A 282 15.39 6.44 12.79
N TYR A 283 15.31 6.67 11.51
CA TYR A 283 15.12 5.59 10.54
C TYR A 283 15.94 5.80 9.27
N ALA A 284 16.29 4.70 8.67
CA ALA A 284 16.78 4.63 7.30
C ALA A 284 15.98 3.56 6.55
N ALA A 285 15.72 3.79 5.28
CA ALA A 285 15.01 2.83 4.44
C ALA A 285 15.59 2.78 3.03
N LEU A 286 15.43 1.62 2.41
CA LEU A 286 15.72 1.41 1.01
C LEU A 286 14.48 0.80 0.36
N SER A 287 14.04 1.40 -0.73
CA SER A 287 12.94 0.91 -1.56
C SER A 287 13.43 0.54 -2.93
N TYR A 288 12.90 -0.54 -3.47
CA TYR A 288 13.14 -0.99 -4.81
C TYR A 288 11.83 -1.09 -5.58
N SER A 289 11.74 -0.36 -6.68
CA SER A 289 10.63 -0.43 -7.63
C SER A 289 11.14 -1.13 -8.89
N PRO A 290 10.74 -2.41 -9.12
CA PRO A 290 11.23 -3.18 -10.26
C PRO A 290 11.08 -2.42 -11.57
N THR A 291 12.14 -2.40 -12.39
CA THR A 291 12.23 -1.72 -13.69
C THR A 291 12.08 -0.20 -13.67
N ILE A 292 11.85 0.43 -12.52
CA ILE A 292 11.61 1.88 -12.41
C ILE A 292 12.75 2.57 -11.67
N SER A 293 12.99 2.23 -10.38
CA SER A 293 13.88 3.03 -9.53
C SER A 293 14.38 2.29 -8.28
N ILE A 294 15.37 2.91 -7.65
CA ILE A 294 15.83 2.61 -6.29
C ILE A 294 15.73 3.91 -5.48
N THR A 295 15.15 3.83 -4.28
CA THR A 295 14.93 5.01 -3.42
C THR A 295 15.61 4.82 -2.07
N GLY A 296 16.47 5.75 -1.70
CA GLY A 296 17.02 5.86 -0.36
C GLY A 296 16.24 6.85 0.49
N MET A 297 15.98 6.52 1.76
CA MET A 297 15.22 7.36 2.68
C MET A 297 15.91 7.45 4.04
N ILE A 298 15.88 8.62 4.63
CA ILE A 298 16.34 8.86 6.01
C ILE A 298 15.36 9.78 6.72
N GLY A 299 15.26 9.64 8.03
CA GLY A 299 14.44 10.57 8.83
C GLY A 299 14.51 10.28 10.32
N GLY A 300 13.77 11.08 11.07
CA GLY A 300 13.72 10.93 12.50
C GLY A 300 12.66 11.81 13.14
N ARG A 301 12.44 11.58 14.45
CA ARG A 301 11.50 12.36 15.27
C ARG A 301 12.27 13.36 16.11
N PHE A 302 11.89 14.62 15.99
CA PHE A 302 12.44 15.74 16.72
C PHE A 302 11.30 16.52 17.39
N HIS A 303 11.26 16.59 18.71
CA HIS A 303 10.22 17.31 19.47
C HIS A 303 8.78 16.94 19.10
N GLY A 304 8.53 15.65 18.78
CA GLY A 304 7.19 15.15 18.40
C GLY A 304 6.88 15.21 16.91
N VAL A 305 7.67 15.93 16.12
CA VAL A 305 7.54 16.00 14.66
C VAL A 305 8.50 14.99 14.01
N VAL A 306 8.01 14.21 13.09
CA VAL A 306 8.82 13.32 12.25
C VAL A 306 9.18 14.08 10.97
N LEU A 307 10.47 14.14 10.67
CA LEU A 307 10.97 14.69 9.42
C LEU A 307 11.62 13.56 8.63
N GLY A 308 11.34 13.49 7.35
CA GLY A 308 11.90 12.51 6.43
C GLY A 308 12.34 13.15 5.13
N TYR A 309 13.33 12.54 4.51
CA TYR A 309 13.79 12.89 3.18
C TYR A 309 14.02 11.61 2.39
N SER A 310 13.63 11.61 1.12
CA SER A 310 13.96 10.53 0.19
C SER A 310 14.58 11.08 -1.10
N TYR A 311 15.41 10.24 -1.67
CA TYR A 311 15.98 10.42 -3.01
C TYR A 311 15.72 9.16 -3.83
N GLU A 312 15.01 9.34 -4.95
CA GLU A 312 14.70 8.27 -5.91
C GLU A 312 15.59 8.41 -7.15
N MET A 313 16.35 7.36 -7.41
CA MET A 313 17.21 7.24 -8.58
C MET A 313 16.55 6.31 -9.60
N TYR A 314 16.26 6.82 -10.79
CA TYR A 314 15.65 6.03 -11.86
C TYR A 314 16.65 5.07 -12.50
N THR A 315 16.21 3.83 -12.72
CA THR A 315 16.98 2.77 -13.39
C THR A 315 16.53 2.54 -14.83
N THR A 316 15.49 3.25 -15.27
CA THR A 316 14.95 3.24 -16.64
C THR A 316 15.92 3.88 -17.65
N ALA A 317 15.67 3.66 -18.95
CA ALA A 317 16.47 4.25 -20.02
C ALA A 317 16.44 5.80 -20.02
N ILE A 318 15.28 6.38 -19.66
CA ILE A 318 15.14 7.81 -19.40
C ILE A 318 15.61 8.07 -17.97
N LYS A 319 16.83 8.53 -17.82
CA LYS A 319 17.39 8.91 -16.52
C LYS A 319 17.28 10.42 -16.34
N PRO A 320 16.28 10.93 -15.62
CA PRO A 320 16.30 12.34 -15.24
C PRO A 320 17.54 12.57 -14.36
N GLY A 321 18.40 13.51 -14.77
CA GLY A 321 19.74 13.68 -14.21
C GLY A 321 19.79 13.88 -12.70
N ASN A 322 18.73 14.47 -12.11
CA ASN A 322 18.68 14.79 -10.69
C ASN A 322 17.71 13.91 -9.89
N GLY A 323 17.12 12.84 -10.51
CA GLY A 323 16.22 11.93 -9.82
C GLY A 323 14.94 12.59 -9.31
N SER A 324 14.35 12.04 -8.24
CA SER A 324 13.21 12.63 -7.52
C SER A 324 13.55 12.84 -6.06
N HIS A 325 13.03 13.91 -5.49
CA HIS A 325 13.24 14.28 -4.10
C HIS A 325 11.90 14.37 -3.38
N GLU A 326 11.81 13.86 -2.16
CA GLU A 326 10.61 14.00 -1.34
C GLU A 326 10.98 14.44 0.06
N LEU A 327 10.26 15.43 0.57
CA LEU A 327 10.27 15.84 1.96
C LEU A 327 8.99 15.35 2.63
N PHE A 328 9.13 14.69 3.76
CA PHE A 328 8.04 14.19 4.57
C PHE A 328 8.03 14.88 5.94
N VAL A 329 6.84 15.25 6.40
CA VAL A 329 6.60 15.80 7.74
C VAL A 329 5.44 15.06 8.36
N GLY A 330 5.61 14.56 9.59
CA GLY A 330 4.56 13.87 10.34
C GLY A 330 4.48 14.36 11.77
N PHE A 331 3.27 14.49 12.29
CA PHE A 331 2.98 14.82 13.68
C PHE A 331 1.96 13.85 14.24
N GLN A 332 2.21 13.35 15.45
CA GLN A 332 1.31 12.44 16.14
C GLN A 332 1.08 12.90 17.56
N GLN A 333 -0.19 13.01 17.94
CA GLN A 333 -0.60 13.36 19.30
C GLN A 333 -1.52 12.28 19.88
N GLU A 334 -1.21 11.79 21.07
CA GLU A 334 -2.06 10.82 21.76
C GLU A 334 -3.39 11.44 22.14
N LEU A 335 -4.48 10.76 21.82
CA LEU A 335 -5.83 11.16 22.16
C LEU A 335 -6.28 10.36 23.38
N ASN A 336 -6.40 11.04 24.53
CA ASN A 336 -6.92 10.45 25.76
C ASN A 336 -8.46 10.47 25.73
N PHE A 337 -9.07 9.43 25.13
CA PHE A 337 -10.52 9.22 25.17
C PHE A 337 -11.07 8.74 26.51
N VAL A 338 -10.20 8.43 27.47
CA VAL A 338 -10.62 8.05 28.82
C VAL A 338 -11.17 9.33 29.50
N LYS A 339 -12.50 9.45 29.59
CA LYS A 339 -13.10 10.38 30.54
C LYS A 339 -12.49 10.04 31.91
N LYS A 340 -11.67 10.94 32.46
CA LYS A 340 -11.33 10.92 33.88
C LYS A 340 -12.66 10.96 34.61
N GLY A 341 -13.15 9.80 35.07
CA GLY A 341 -14.30 9.74 35.97
C GLY A 341 -13.93 10.63 37.15
N LYS A 342 -14.68 11.69 37.36
CA LYS A 342 -14.62 12.41 38.63
C LYS A 342 -15.00 11.39 39.70
N ASN A 343 -14.01 10.84 40.41
CA ASN A 343 -14.23 10.09 41.61
C ASN A 343 -14.96 11.01 42.58
N LYS A 344 -16.29 10.92 42.64
CA LYS A 344 -17.14 11.63 43.58
C LYS A 344 -17.11 11.04 45.00
N HIS A 345 -16.29 10.07 45.25
CA HIS A 345 -16.10 9.53 46.61
C HIS A 345 -15.02 10.32 47.32
N LYS A 346 -15.38 11.47 47.89
CA LYS A 346 -14.67 11.97 49.05
C LYS A 346 -14.87 10.94 50.19
N SER A 347 -13.83 10.21 50.53
CA SER A 347 -13.81 9.43 51.78
C SER A 347 -14.01 10.40 52.92
N VAL A 348 -15.22 10.40 53.52
CA VAL A 348 -15.44 11.02 54.81
C VAL A 348 -14.86 10.08 55.83
N ARG A 349 -13.68 10.38 56.35
CA ARG A 349 -13.19 9.80 57.57
C ARG A 349 -14.03 10.40 58.68
N LEU A 350 -14.92 9.61 59.26
CA LEU A 350 -15.52 9.87 60.57
C LEU A 350 -14.43 9.49 61.60
N LEU A 351 -14.09 10.43 62.47
CA LEU A 351 -13.27 10.27 63.64
C LEU A 351 -13.91 9.32 64.63
#